data_73f6461b02073946dda02ccd7697267b
#
_entry.id   73f6461b02073946dda02ccd7697267b
#
_cell.length_a   1.000
_cell.length_b   1.000
_cell.length_c   1.000
_cell.angle_alpha   90.00
_cell.angle_beta   90.00
_cell.angle_gamma   90.00
#
_symmetry.space_group_name_H-M   'P 1'
#
loop_
_entity.id
_entity.type
_entity.pdbx_description
1 polymer ?
#
loop_
_entity_poly.entity_id
_entity_poly.type
_entity_poly.pdbx_seq_one_letter_code
_entity_poly.pdbx_strand_id
1 'polypeptide(L)'
;MSEAQLFVATTFTEIYERVLVGPLFRPFAEQLIARLNLNRSDTLIDVACGTGIVARVARQRLGPDAQIVGVDIAPPMLAVARSVEPMIDWRAGNATALPVTDGERFTVLTCHQGLQFMPDKAGALLEMRRVLAPGGRIAIATWSSLDDLPEMRELNAIAERYVGRFVDSRHSLGDGGELKKLMLDAGFKNVNVTAHAHDVQFADGEQFARLNAMAVIGMSDQGKAMSEAERGQLAGRIAAESAEAIAKATRNGMFVLPLTTNIAIAAV
;
A
#
# COMPACT_ATOMS: atom_id res chain seq x y z
N MET A 1 31.24 6.53 -0.37
CA MET A 1 30.15 7.51 -0.22
C MET A 1 29.40 7.15 1.06
N SER A 2 29.20 8.09 1.98
CA SER A 2 28.49 7.82 3.24
C SER A 2 26.99 7.63 2.95
N GLU A 3 26.27 6.83 3.78
CA GLU A 3 24.81 6.62 3.66
C GLU A 3 24.02 7.94 3.60
N ALA A 4 24.50 9.00 4.27
CA ALA A 4 23.91 10.33 4.19
C ALA A 4 23.99 10.96 2.77
N GLN A 5 24.98 10.62 1.96
CA GLN A 5 25.13 11.10 0.57
C GLN A 5 24.20 10.33 -0.41
N LEU A 6 23.80 9.10 -0.09
CA LEU A 6 22.81 8.34 -0.86
C LEU A 6 21.40 8.93 -0.73
N PHE A 7 21.07 9.58 0.39
CA PHE A 7 19.73 10.18 0.61
C PHE A 7 19.48 11.48 -0.18
N VAL A 8 20.53 12.17 -0.60
CA VAL A 8 20.43 13.47 -1.32
C VAL A 8 20.08 13.30 -2.80
N ALA A 9 20.30 12.10 -3.37
CA ALA A 9 20.08 11.83 -4.80
C ALA A 9 18.92 10.86 -5.10
N THR A 10 18.20 10.34 -4.07
CA THR A 10 17.18 9.30 -4.22
C THR A 10 15.82 9.86 -3.86
N THR A 11 14.83 9.71 -4.75
CA THR A 11 13.45 10.17 -4.51
C THR A 11 12.78 9.34 -3.40
N PHE A 12 11.74 9.90 -2.77
CA PHE A 12 10.94 9.15 -1.77
C PHE A 12 10.43 7.82 -2.32
N THR A 13 10.00 7.77 -3.59
CA THR A 13 9.48 6.56 -4.23
C THR A 13 10.52 5.47 -4.43
N GLU A 14 11.78 5.84 -4.69
CA GLU A 14 12.89 4.89 -4.78
C GLU A 14 13.29 4.35 -3.39
N ILE A 15 13.26 5.20 -2.37
CA ILE A 15 13.48 4.76 -0.98
C ILE A 15 12.35 3.83 -0.54
N TYR A 16 11.10 4.19 -0.82
CA TYR A 16 9.92 3.35 -0.57
C TYR A 16 10.08 1.95 -1.19
N GLU A 17 10.45 1.86 -2.47
CA GLU A 17 10.67 0.56 -3.14
C GLU A 17 11.78 -0.24 -2.45
N ARG A 18 12.90 0.39 -2.16
CA ARG A 18 14.08 -0.30 -1.62
C ARG A 18 13.89 -0.75 -0.16
N VAL A 19 13.23 0.07 0.67
CA VAL A 19 13.19 -0.12 2.13
C VAL A 19 11.89 -0.76 2.60
N LEU A 20 10.75 -0.34 2.03
CA LEU A 20 9.44 -0.77 2.52
C LEU A 20 8.85 -1.94 1.73
N VAL A 21 9.04 -1.97 0.42
CA VAL A 21 8.32 -2.95 -0.41
C VAL A 21 8.67 -4.39 -0.04
N GLY A 22 9.95 -4.70 0.17
CA GLY A 22 10.37 -6.05 0.56
C GLY A 22 9.79 -6.50 1.90
N PRO A 23 10.13 -5.84 3.02
CA PRO A 23 9.73 -6.30 4.34
C PRO A 23 8.25 -6.01 4.67
N LEU A 24 7.69 -4.87 4.22
CA LEU A 24 6.35 -4.44 4.62
C LEU A 24 5.25 -4.92 3.67
N PHE A 25 5.40 -4.71 2.36
CA PHE A 25 4.30 -4.91 1.42
C PHE A 25 4.29 -6.30 0.76
N ARG A 26 5.47 -6.87 0.46
CA ARG A 26 5.56 -8.18 -0.21
C ARG A 26 4.87 -9.31 0.54
N PRO A 27 5.04 -9.52 1.86
CA PRO A 27 4.38 -10.61 2.57
C PRO A 27 2.86 -10.57 2.44
N PHE A 28 2.27 -9.37 2.53
CA PHE A 28 0.82 -9.20 2.40
C PHE A 28 0.35 -9.31 0.95
N ALA A 29 1.15 -8.86 -0.04
CA ALA A 29 0.87 -9.07 -1.46
C ALA A 29 0.85 -10.55 -1.83
N GLU A 30 1.79 -11.34 -1.30
CA GLU A 30 1.83 -12.80 -1.49
C GLU A 30 0.60 -13.49 -0.90
N GLN A 31 0.16 -13.04 0.28
CA GLN A 31 -1.06 -13.52 0.92
C GLN A 31 -2.33 -13.14 0.14
N LEU A 32 -2.39 -11.91 -0.40
CA LEU A 32 -3.50 -11.48 -1.25
C LEU A 32 -3.61 -12.36 -2.50
N ILE A 33 -2.49 -12.54 -3.20
CA ILE A 33 -2.43 -13.34 -4.44
C ILE A 33 -2.73 -14.82 -4.17
N ALA A 34 -2.23 -15.37 -3.05
CA ALA A 34 -2.49 -16.78 -2.70
C ALA A 34 -3.98 -17.09 -2.55
N ARG A 35 -4.80 -16.12 -2.08
CA ARG A 35 -6.25 -16.30 -1.90
C ARG A 35 -7.05 -16.24 -3.20
N LEU A 36 -6.46 -15.74 -4.27
CA LEU A 36 -7.14 -15.59 -5.58
C LEU A 36 -7.15 -16.87 -6.42
N ASN A 37 -6.36 -17.90 -6.03
CA ASN A 37 -6.25 -19.14 -6.80
C ASN A 37 -6.03 -18.87 -8.31
N LEU A 38 -4.99 -18.09 -8.62
CA LEU A 38 -4.67 -17.69 -9.99
C LEU A 38 -4.38 -18.90 -10.88
N ASN A 39 -4.85 -18.85 -12.11
CA ASN A 39 -4.51 -19.79 -13.16
C ASN A 39 -3.89 -19.06 -14.38
N ARG A 40 -3.21 -19.80 -15.25
CA ARG A 40 -2.43 -19.19 -16.36
C ARG A 40 -3.27 -18.45 -17.40
N SER A 41 -4.58 -18.68 -17.45
CA SER A 41 -5.49 -17.98 -18.36
C SER A 41 -6.07 -16.69 -17.76
N ASP A 42 -5.75 -16.37 -16.49
CA ASP A 42 -6.22 -15.14 -15.88
C ASP A 42 -5.52 -13.91 -16.47
N THR A 43 -6.33 -12.86 -16.64
CA THR A 43 -5.88 -11.50 -16.91
C THR A 43 -6.08 -10.67 -15.65
N LEU A 44 -5.08 -9.86 -15.27
CA LEU A 44 -5.09 -9.16 -13.99
C LEU A 44 -4.94 -7.66 -14.16
N ILE A 45 -5.74 -6.89 -13.41
CA ILE A 45 -5.54 -5.46 -13.21
C ILE A 45 -5.28 -5.18 -11.72
N ASP A 46 -4.17 -4.48 -11.43
CA ASP A 46 -3.77 -4.04 -10.08
C ASP A 46 -4.02 -2.53 -9.93
N VAL A 47 -5.01 -2.16 -9.12
CA VAL A 47 -5.46 -0.76 -8.95
C VAL A 47 -4.81 -0.16 -7.71
N ALA A 48 -4.30 1.07 -7.82
CA ALA A 48 -3.39 1.71 -6.88
C ALA A 48 -2.12 0.86 -6.68
N CYS A 49 -1.50 0.47 -7.80
CA CYS A 49 -0.42 -0.51 -7.81
C CYS A 49 0.89 -0.02 -7.19
N GLY A 50 1.05 1.29 -6.97
CA GLY A 50 2.28 1.89 -6.46
C GLY A 50 3.48 1.54 -7.35
N THR A 51 4.53 0.99 -6.75
CA THR A 51 5.72 0.47 -7.45
C THR A 51 5.55 -0.96 -7.98
N GLY A 52 4.33 -1.53 -7.91
CA GLY A 52 3.91 -2.74 -8.61
C GLY A 52 4.17 -4.06 -7.90
N ILE A 53 4.28 -4.11 -6.58
CA ILE A 53 4.62 -5.35 -5.88
C ILE A 53 3.58 -6.46 -6.10
N VAL A 54 2.27 -6.15 -6.09
CA VAL A 54 1.21 -7.15 -6.29
C VAL A 54 1.24 -7.69 -7.72
N ALA A 55 1.32 -6.80 -8.71
CA ALA A 55 1.44 -7.18 -10.12
C ALA A 55 2.68 -8.06 -10.38
N ARG A 56 3.83 -7.76 -9.75
CA ARG A 56 5.07 -8.56 -9.83
C ARG A 56 4.88 -9.95 -9.21
N VAL A 57 4.24 -10.04 -8.04
CA VAL A 57 3.92 -11.33 -7.39
C VAL A 57 2.93 -12.14 -8.24
N ALA A 58 1.93 -11.48 -8.82
CA ALA A 58 0.97 -12.12 -9.73
C ALA A 58 1.67 -12.69 -10.97
N ARG A 59 2.61 -11.93 -11.58
CA ARG A 59 3.39 -12.38 -12.74
C ARG A 59 4.17 -13.65 -12.47
N GLN A 60 4.74 -13.80 -11.26
CA GLN A 60 5.45 -15.02 -10.87
C GLN A 60 4.55 -16.27 -10.88
N ARG A 61 3.23 -16.09 -10.65
CA ARG A 61 2.23 -17.16 -10.63
C ARG A 61 1.63 -17.42 -12.02
N LEU A 62 1.32 -16.35 -12.76
CA LEU A 62 0.67 -16.42 -14.06
C LEU A 62 1.64 -16.78 -15.19
N GLY A 63 2.91 -16.38 -15.08
CA GLY A 63 3.94 -16.60 -16.09
C GLY A 63 4.31 -15.32 -16.86
N PRO A 64 5.37 -15.39 -17.70
CA PRO A 64 5.94 -14.22 -18.36
C PRO A 64 5.02 -13.58 -19.40
N ASP A 65 4.13 -14.36 -20.02
CA ASP A 65 3.23 -13.89 -21.09
C ASP A 65 1.87 -13.42 -20.57
N ALA A 66 1.69 -13.41 -19.24
CA ALA A 66 0.43 -13.02 -18.63
C ALA A 66 0.08 -11.57 -18.93
N GLN A 67 -1.18 -11.31 -19.27
CA GLN A 67 -1.71 -9.97 -19.40
C GLN A 67 -1.94 -9.37 -18.00
N ILE A 68 -1.08 -8.45 -17.60
CA ILE A 68 -1.14 -7.75 -16.32
C ILE A 68 -1.06 -6.25 -16.58
N VAL A 69 -2.01 -5.51 -16.02
CA VAL A 69 -2.06 -4.05 -16.05
C VAL A 69 -1.92 -3.53 -14.62
N GLY A 70 -1.02 -2.57 -14.40
CA GLY A 70 -0.94 -1.83 -13.15
C GLY A 70 -1.41 -0.39 -13.35
N VAL A 71 -2.32 0.07 -12.51
CA VAL A 71 -2.85 1.44 -12.57
C VAL A 71 -2.56 2.17 -11.27
N ASP A 72 -1.97 3.36 -11.38
CA ASP A 72 -1.76 4.26 -10.24
C ASP A 72 -1.95 5.72 -10.65
N ILE A 73 -2.37 6.56 -9.71
CA ILE A 73 -2.55 7.99 -9.92
C ILE A 73 -1.23 8.77 -9.84
N ALA A 74 -0.19 8.18 -9.22
CA ALA A 74 1.09 8.82 -8.94
C ALA A 74 2.15 8.49 -10.00
N PRO A 75 2.48 9.41 -10.94
CA PRO A 75 3.49 9.15 -11.97
C PRO A 75 4.87 8.76 -11.43
N PRO A 76 5.36 9.29 -10.30
CA PRO A 76 6.64 8.84 -9.73
C PRO A 76 6.65 7.38 -9.29
N MET A 77 5.53 6.85 -8.77
CA MET A 77 5.40 5.42 -8.44
C MET A 77 5.49 4.56 -9.70
N LEU A 78 4.79 4.96 -10.76
CA LEU A 78 4.82 4.24 -12.04
C LEU A 78 6.18 4.31 -12.73
N ALA A 79 6.96 5.37 -12.53
CA ALA A 79 8.33 5.46 -13.04
C ALA A 79 9.21 4.37 -12.41
N VAL A 80 9.10 4.17 -11.09
CA VAL A 80 9.80 3.08 -10.39
C VAL A 80 9.26 1.72 -10.84
N ALA A 81 7.94 1.54 -10.95
CA ALA A 81 7.33 0.30 -11.41
C ALA A 81 7.87 -0.14 -12.78
N ARG A 82 7.95 0.80 -13.74
CA ARG A 82 8.53 0.54 -15.08
C ARG A 82 10.01 0.19 -15.04
N SER A 83 10.77 0.79 -14.12
CA SER A 83 12.20 0.49 -14.00
C SER A 83 12.46 -0.89 -13.40
N VAL A 84 11.59 -1.34 -12.47
CA VAL A 84 11.73 -2.62 -11.77
C VAL A 84 11.16 -3.79 -12.59
N GLU A 85 10.03 -3.58 -13.27
CA GLU A 85 9.38 -4.61 -14.09
C GLU A 85 8.84 -4.00 -15.41
N PRO A 86 9.67 -3.83 -16.44
CA PRO A 86 9.29 -3.15 -17.68
C PRO A 86 8.28 -3.92 -18.54
N MET A 87 8.06 -5.20 -18.26
CA MET A 87 7.19 -6.08 -19.06
C MET A 87 5.72 -6.05 -18.62
N ILE A 88 5.37 -5.31 -17.56
CA ILE A 88 3.99 -5.09 -17.17
C ILE A 88 3.49 -3.77 -17.78
N ASP A 89 2.23 -3.74 -18.18
CA ASP A 89 1.58 -2.53 -18.71
C ASP A 89 1.20 -1.60 -17.54
N TRP A 90 1.96 -0.52 -17.39
CA TRP A 90 1.76 0.47 -16.33
C TRP A 90 1.06 1.70 -16.86
N ARG A 91 -0.15 1.96 -16.36
CA ARG A 91 -1.01 3.07 -16.82
C ARG A 91 -1.24 4.10 -15.70
N ALA A 92 -1.10 5.37 -16.04
CA ALA A 92 -1.53 6.45 -15.13
C ALA A 92 -3.05 6.59 -15.19
N GLY A 93 -3.72 6.62 -14.02
CA GLY A 93 -5.18 6.74 -13.99
C GLY A 93 -5.76 6.87 -12.60
N ASN A 94 -7.00 7.36 -12.54
CA ASN A 94 -7.77 7.45 -11.31
C ASN A 94 -8.62 6.18 -11.15
N ALA A 95 -8.75 5.67 -9.93
CA ALA A 95 -9.55 4.49 -9.61
C ALA A 95 -11.04 4.65 -9.89
N THR A 96 -11.55 5.88 -9.94
CA THR A 96 -12.95 6.20 -10.33
C THR A 96 -13.16 6.31 -11.84
N ALA A 97 -12.09 6.26 -12.64
CA ALA A 97 -12.10 6.31 -14.10
C ALA A 97 -10.85 5.59 -14.61
N LEU A 98 -10.87 4.26 -14.53
CA LEU A 98 -9.72 3.43 -14.90
C LEU A 98 -9.41 3.55 -16.41
N PRO A 99 -8.13 3.65 -16.80
CA PRO A 99 -7.70 3.77 -18.19
C PRO A 99 -7.80 2.40 -18.91
N VAL A 100 -9.02 1.88 -18.99
CA VAL A 100 -9.38 0.59 -19.58
C VAL A 100 -10.27 0.87 -20.79
N THR A 101 -9.87 0.39 -21.96
CA THR A 101 -10.59 0.62 -23.20
C THR A 101 -11.93 -0.13 -23.24
N ASP A 102 -12.84 0.32 -24.10
CA ASP A 102 -14.12 -0.34 -24.29
C ASP A 102 -13.92 -1.80 -24.76
N GLY A 103 -14.51 -2.74 -24.02
CA GLY A 103 -14.37 -4.17 -24.29
C GLY A 103 -13.18 -4.85 -23.60
N GLU A 104 -12.20 -4.12 -23.11
CA GLU A 104 -11.14 -4.70 -22.27
C GLU A 104 -11.72 -5.11 -20.91
N ARG A 105 -11.52 -6.37 -20.52
CA ARG A 105 -12.03 -6.92 -19.25
C ARG A 105 -10.99 -7.82 -18.63
N PHE A 106 -10.99 -7.86 -17.29
CA PHE A 106 -10.07 -8.66 -16.50
C PHE A 106 -10.79 -9.74 -15.73
N THR A 107 -10.19 -10.91 -15.60
CA THR A 107 -10.74 -12.00 -14.78
C THR A 107 -10.41 -11.81 -13.31
N VAL A 108 -9.37 -11.02 -13.01
CA VAL A 108 -8.88 -10.74 -11.65
C VAL A 108 -8.59 -9.26 -11.49
N LEU A 109 -9.02 -8.70 -10.36
CA LEU A 109 -8.64 -7.36 -9.92
C LEU A 109 -8.03 -7.41 -8.53
N THR A 110 -6.97 -6.64 -8.32
CA THR A 110 -6.36 -6.43 -7.00
C THR A 110 -6.32 -4.94 -6.65
N CYS A 111 -6.48 -4.64 -5.35
CA CYS A 111 -6.20 -3.32 -4.78
C CYS A 111 -5.60 -3.52 -3.39
N HIS A 112 -4.29 -3.36 -3.28
CA HIS A 112 -3.54 -3.62 -2.06
C HIS A 112 -3.12 -2.32 -1.39
N GLN A 113 -3.65 -2.06 -0.19
CA GLN A 113 -3.37 -0.86 0.61
C GLN A 113 -3.61 0.47 -0.13
N GLY A 114 -4.61 0.48 -1.03
CA GLY A 114 -4.95 1.65 -1.85
C GLY A 114 -6.31 2.26 -1.54
N LEU A 115 -7.35 1.42 -1.34
CA LEU A 115 -8.74 1.86 -1.21
C LEU A 115 -8.96 2.86 -0.07
N GLN A 116 -8.25 2.71 1.06
CA GLN A 116 -8.36 3.60 2.21
C GLN A 116 -7.99 5.07 1.89
N PHE A 117 -7.16 5.30 0.89
CA PHE A 117 -6.75 6.65 0.47
C PHE A 117 -7.69 7.29 -0.55
N MET A 118 -8.63 6.54 -1.12
CA MET A 118 -9.53 7.06 -2.17
C MET A 118 -10.63 7.92 -1.54
N PRO A 119 -10.80 9.19 -1.97
CA PRO A 119 -11.88 10.05 -1.45
C PRO A 119 -13.27 9.48 -1.77
N ASP A 120 -13.48 8.98 -2.98
CA ASP A 120 -14.71 8.32 -3.43
C ASP A 120 -14.48 6.80 -3.54
N LYS A 121 -14.57 6.11 -2.40
CA LYS A 121 -14.42 4.65 -2.33
C LYS A 121 -15.54 3.92 -3.08
N ALA A 122 -16.76 4.45 -3.02
CA ALA A 122 -17.91 3.85 -3.69
C ALA A 122 -17.77 3.92 -5.22
N GLY A 123 -17.43 5.09 -5.76
CA GLY A 123 -17.16 5.27 -7.20
C GLY A 123 -16.01 4.40 -7.68
N ALA A 124 -14.92 4.30 -6.91
CA ALA A 124 -13.80 3.42 -7.22
C ALA A 124 -14.21 1.94 -7.27
N LEU A 125 -14.99 1.46 -6.31
CA LEU A 125 -15.48 0.08 -6.28
C LEU A 125 -16.44 -0.23 -7.44
N LEU A 126 -17.31 0.71 -7.83
CA LEU A 126 -18.17 0.58 -9.00
C LEU A 126 -17.34 0.47 -10.28
N GLU A 127 -16.31 1.28 -10.42
CA GLU A 127 -15.42 1.26 -11.57
C GLU A 127 -14.56 -0.02 -11.61
N MET A 128 -14.04 -0.47 -10.46
CA MET A 128 -13.37 -1.75 -10.34
C MET A 128 -14.28 -2.92 -10.76
N ARG A 129 -15.57 -2.85 -10.38
CA ARG A 129 -16.55 -3.84 -10.81
C ARG A 129 -16.81 -3.77 -12.32
N ARG A 130 -16.88 -2.58 -12.91
CA ARG A 130 -17.11 -2.37 -14.34
C ARG A 130 -16.06 -3.06 -15.22
N VAL A 131 -14.78 -3.01 -14.82
CA VAL A 131 -13.67 -3.56 -15.61
C VAL A 131 -13.48 -5.06 -15.45
N LEU A 132 -14.18 -5.69 -14.50
CA LEU A 132 -14.16 -7.14 -14.34
C LEU A 132 -15.05 -7.84 -15.38
N ALA A 133 -14.57 -8.97 -15.87
CA ALA A 133 -15.36 -9.89 -16.70
C ALA A 133 -16.50 -10.54 -15.88
N PRO A 134 -17.57 -11.00 -16.49
CA PRO A 134 -18.57 -11.83 -15.81
C PRO A 134 -17.90 -13.04 -15.12
N GLY A 135 -18.21 -13.24 -13.84
CA GLY A 135 -17.55 -14.25 -13.00
C GLY A 135 -16.12 -13.91 -12.58
N GLY A 136 -15.67 -12.70 -12.88
CA GLY A 136 -14.38 -12.18 -12.39
C GLY A 136 -14.35 -12.05 -10.88
N ARG A 137 -13.17 -12.06 -10.31
CA ARG A 137 -12.93 -11.98 -8.87
C ARG A 137 -12.02 -10.83 -8.48
N ILE A 138 -12.24 -10.29 -7.29
CA ILE A 138 -11.51 -9.16 -6.75
C ILE A 138 -10.90 -9.52 -5.39
N ALA A 139 -9.70 -9.02 -5.15
CA ALA A 139 -9.08 -9.01 -3.83
C ALA A 139 -8.69 -7.59 -3.43
N ILE A 140 -9.17 -7.15 -2.26
CA ILE A 140 -8.80 -5.86 -1.67
C ILE A 140 -8.15 -6.11 -0.33
N ALA A 141 -7.03 -5.42 -0.06
CA ALA A 141 -6.41 -5.41 1.25
C ALA A 141 -6.36 -3.98 1.81
N THR A 142 -6.70 -3.84 3.10
CA THR A 142 -6.58 -2.60 3.87
C THR A 142 -5.95 -2.89 5.22
N TRP A 143 -5.12 -1.97 5.76
CA TRP A 143 -4.60 -2.12 7.11
C TRP A 143 -5.75 -2.18 8.13
N SER A 144 -5.57 -2.97 9.20
CA SER A 144 -6.47 -2.95 10.36
C SER A 144 -6.42 -1.60 11.11
N SER A 145 -7.25 -1.45 12.12
CA SER A 145 -7.29 -0.25 12.96
C SER A 145 -5.92 0.07 13.56
N LEU A 146 -5.59 1.35 13.60
CA LEU A 146 -4.40 1.84 14.31
C LEU A 146 -4.48 1.54 15.82
N ASP A 147 -5.68 1.35 16.37
CA ASP A 147 -5.86 0.98 17.78
C ASP A 147 -5.26 -0.36 18.15
N ASP A 148 -5.12 -1.25 17.17
CA ASP A 148 -4.49 -2.56 17.32
C ASP A 148 -2.96 -2.52 17.23
N LEU A 149 -2.35 -1.33 17.02
CA LEU A 149 -0.93 -1.14 16.71
C LEU A 149 -0.25 -0.16 17.69
N PRO A 150 0.02 -0.57 18.95
CA PRO A 150 0.58 0.31 19.96
C PRO A 150 1.93 0.92 19.56
N GLU A 151 2.79 0.18 18.86
CA GLU A 151 4.08 0.66 18.37
C GLU A 151 3.93 1.81 17.36
N MET A 152 2.99 1.66 16.42
CA MET A 152 2.71 2.72 15.44
C MET A 152 2.06 3.94 16.09
N ARG A 153 1.19 3.73 17.09
CA ARG A 153 0.59 4.83 17.86
C ARG A 153 1.63 5.61 18.63
N GLU A 154 2.61 4.94 19.24
CA GLU A 154 3.72 5.60 19.93
C GLU A 154 4.56 6.45 18.96
N LEU A 155 4.92 5.91 17.78
CA LEU A 155 5.64 6.66 16.73
C LEU A 155 4.83 7.86 16.21
N ASN A 156 3.52 7.67 15.98
CA ASN A 156 2.65 8.75 15.53
C ASN A 156 2.50 9.84 16.60
N ALA A 157 2.37 9.47 17.89
CA ALA A 157 2.29 10.43 18.99
C ALA A 157 3.57 11.29 19.12
N ILE A 158 4.74 10.73 18.82
CA ILE A 158 5.99 11.51 18.75
C ILE A 158 5.90 12.54 17.61
N ALA A 159 5.44 12.12 16.42
CA ALA A 159 5.32 13.01 15.28
C ALA A 159 4.27 14.12 15.50
N GLU A 160 3.15 13.83 16.19
CA GLU A 160 2.10 14.81 16.52
C GLU A 160 2.60 16.00 17.35
N ARG A 161 3.66 15.85 18.12
CA ARG A 161 4.28 16.96 18.85
C ARG A 161 4.83 18.04 17.94
N TYR A 162 5.15 17.68 16.71
CA TYR A 162 5.76 18.55 15.69
C TYR A 162 4.77 19.07 14.66
N VAL A 163 3.82 18.23 14.25
CA VAL A 163 2.92 18.56 13.16
C VAL A 163 1.45 18.74 13.58
N GLY A 164 1.19 18.68 14.90
CA GLY A 164 -0.14 18.71 15.44
C GLY A 164 -0.93 17.42 15.17
N ARG A 165 -2.20 17.40 15.55
CA ARG A 165 -3.09 16.25 15.28
C ARG A 165 -3.31 16.09 13.80
N PHE A 166 -3.35 14.85 13.34
CA PHE A 166 -3.65 14.47 11.96
C PHE A 166 -4.52 13.22 11.93
N VAL A 167 -5.16 12.98 10.80
CA VAL A 167 -5.86 11.73 10.54
C VAL A 167 -4.95 10.80 9.78
N ASP A 168 -4.62 9.66 10.37
CA ASP A 168 -3.83 8.63 9.68
C ASP A 168 -4.71 7.89 8.67
N SER A 169 -4.72 8.39 7.44
CA SER A 169 -5.52 7.82 6.37
C SER A 169 -5.13 6.39 5.99
N ARG A 170 -3.94 5.92 6.38
CA ARG A 170 -3.50 4.53 6.16
C ARG A 170 -4.43 3.53 6.85
N HIS A 171 -5.01 3.92 8.00
CA HIS A 171 -5.88 3.10 8.82
C HIS A 171 -7.35 3.53 8.78
N SER A 172 -7.73 4.43 7.85
CA SER A 172 -9.09 5.00 7.77
C SER A 172 -10.17 3.99 7.36
N LEU A 173 -9.79 2.82 6.89
CA LEU A 173 -10.69 1.69 6.55
C LEU A 173 -10.20 0.43 7.28
N GLY A 174 -9.99 0.58 8.61
CA GLY A 174 -9.45 -0.49 9.45
C GLY A 174 -10.47 -1.54 9.88
N ASP A 175 -11.76 -1.25 9.79
CA ASP A 175 -12.84 -2.20 10.09
C ASP A 175 -13.15 -3.08 8.86
N GLY A 176 -12.91 -4.39 8.99
CA GLY A 176 -13.25 -5.36 7.95
C GLY A 176 -14.74 -5.46 7.65
N GLY A 177 -15.60 -5.13 8.61
CA GLY A 177 -17.05 -5.04 8.43
C GLY A 177 -17.45 -3.87 7.53
N GLU A 178 -16.82 -2.71 7.71
CA GLU A 178 -17.00 -1.55 6.84
C GLU A 178 -16.53 -1.85 5.41
N LEU A 179 -15.35 -2.46 5.24
CA LEU A 179 -14.86 -2.90 3.93
C LEU A 179 -15.84 -3.84 3.24
N LYS A 180 -16.36 -4.83 4.00
CA LYS A 180 -17.37 -5.77 3.48
C LYS A 180 -18.64 -5.04 3.02
N LYS A 181 -19.14 -4.11 3.82
CA LYS A 181 -20.33 -3.32 3.49
C LYS A 181 -20.13 -2.52 2.21
N LEU A 182 -19.03 -1.78 2.08
CA LEU A 182 -18.70 -1.00 0.88
C LEU A 182 -18.69 -1.87 -0.39
N MET A 183 -18.10 -3.06 -0.32
CA MET A 183 -18.07 -3.98 -1.46
C MET A 183 -19.46 -4.53 -1.81
N LEU A 184 -20.28 -4.89 -0.82
CA LEU A 184 -21.66 -5.34 -1.04
C LEU A 184 -22.52 -4.22 -1.65
N ASP A 185 -22.38 -2.99 -1.16
CA ASP A 185 -23.10 -1.82 -1.68
C ASP A 185 -22.71 -1.51 -3.14
N ALA A 186 -21.47 -1.79 -3.53
CA ALA A 186 -20.99 -1.70 -4.92
C ALA A 186 -21.44 -2.87 -5.80
N GLY A 187 -22.18 -3.85 -5.25
CA GLY A 187 -22.77 -4.97 -5.98
C GLY A 187 -21.88 -6.18 -6.17
N PHE A 188 -20.77 -6.28 -5.43
CA PHE A 188 -19.99 -7.51 -5.35
C PHE A 188 -20.73 -8.60 -4.58
N LYS A 189 -20.51 -9.85 -4.95
CA LYS A 189 -21.15 -11.03 -4.35
C LYS A 189 -20.16 -11.86 -3.56
N ASN A 190 -20.67 -12.63 -2.61
CA ASN A 190 -19.88 -13.58 -1.82
C ASN A 190 -18.67 -12.91 -1.12
N VAL A 191 -18.86 -11.68 -0.64
CA VAL A 191 -17.79 -10.91 0.01
C VAL A 191 -17.38 -11.60 1.30
N ASN A 192 -16.16 -12.12 1.33
CA ASN A 192 -15.53 -12.71 2.50
C ASN A 192 -14.33 -11.86 2.92
N VAL A 193 -14.29 -11.42 4.17
CA VAL A 193 -13.19 -10.64 4.74
C VAL A 193 -12.52 -11.44 5.84
N THR A 194 -11.21 -11.56 5.76
CA THR A 194 -10.38 -12.24 6.75
C THR A 194 -9.21 -11.37 7.16
N ALA A 195 -8.94 -11.30 8.46
CA ALA A 195 -7.74 -10.66 8.96
C ALA A 195 -6.52 -11.59 8.76
N HIS A 196 -5.38 -10.98 8.39
CA HIS A 196 -4.10 -11.67 8.28
C HIS A 196 -3.03 -10.87 9.01
N ALA A 197 -2.48 -11.46 10.07
CA ALA A 197 -1.39 -10.86 10.84
C ALA A 197 -0.03 -11.36 10.34
N HIS A 198 0.96 -10.47 10.36
CA HIS A 198 2.34 -10.78 10.04
C HIS A 198 3.29 -9.87 10.82
N ASP A 199 4.32 -10.44 11.42
CA ASP A 199 5.39 -9.70 12.08
C ASP A 199 6.36 -9.15 11.02
N VAL A 200 6.19 -7.88 10.67
CA VAL A 200 7.10 -7.18 9.76
C VAL A 200 8.37 -6.82 10.48
N GLN A 201 9.53 -7.10 9.87
CA GLN A 201 10.83 -6.91 10.49
C GLN A 201 11.71 -5.96 9.65
N PHE A 202 12.32 -4.99 10.32
CA PHE A 202 13.28 -4.06 9.73
C PHE A 202 14.62 -4.16 10.44
N ALA A 203 15.70 -4.26 9.65
CA ALA A 203 17.07 -4.25 10.20
C ALA A 203 17.44 -2.87 10.78
N ASP A 204 16.85 -1.81 10.25
CA ASP A 204 17.05 -0.43 10.67
C ASP A 204 15.71 0.19 11.08
N GLY A 205 15.45 0.20 12.40
CA GLY A 205 14.25 0.79 12.98
C GLY A 205 14.23 2.32 12.89
N GLU A 206 15.37 2.98 12.92
CA GLU A 206 15.47 4.44 12.76
C GLU A 206 15.09 4.85 11.32
N GLN A 207 15.57 4.12 10.33
CA GLN A 207 15.19 4.35 8.94
C GLN A 207 13.68 4.16 8.75
N PHE A 208 13.07 3.11 9.35
CA PHE A 208 11.62 2.94 9.34
C PHE A 208 10.91 4.11 9.99
N ALA A 209 11.32 4.54 11.19
CA ALA A 209 10.72 5.67 11.91
C ALA A 209 10.80 6.96 11.09
N ARG A 210 11.90 7.19 10.38
CA ARG A 210 12.08 8.33 9.48
C ARG A 210 11.09 8.28 8.31
N LEU A 211 10.88 7.13 7.69
CA LEU A 211 9.91 6.96 6.60
C LEU A 211 8.47 7.10 7.11
N ASN A 212 8.17 6.56 8.29
CA ASN A 212 6.89 6.78 8.97
C ASN A 212 6.64 8.27 9.22
N ALA A 213 7.64 8.98 9.76
CA ALA A 213 7.56 10.41 9.99
C ALA A 213 7.32 11.20 8.69
N MET A 214 8.00 10.87 7.60
CA MET A 214 7.75 11.47 6.28
C MET A 214 6.30 11.30 5.83
N ALA A 215 5.73 10.10 6.00
CA ALA A 215 4.34 9.84 5.67
C ALA A 215 3.38 10.65 6.55
N VAL A 216 3.60 10.68 7.87
CA VAL A 216 2.80 11.46 8.82
C VAL A 216 2.85 12.96 8.51
N ILE A 217 4.06 13.50 8.29
CA ILE A 217 4.24 14.90 7.90
C ILE A 217 3.44 15.21 6.64
N GLY A 218 3.51 14.34 5.62
CA GLY A 218 2.76 14.52 4.37
C GLY A 218 1.23 14.49 4.53
N MET A 219 0.71 13.80 5.54
CA MET A 219 -0.73 13.77 5.87
C MET A 219 -1.19 14.98 6.69
N SER A 220 -0.30 15.64 7.42
CA SER A 220 -0.62 16.80 8.27
C SER A 220 -0.74 18.10 7.46
N ASP A 221 -1.59 19.02 7.93
CA ASP A 221 -1.75 20.31 7.26
C ASP A 221 -0.48 21.18 7.34
N GLN A 222 0.24 21.13 8.47
CA GLN A 222 1.52 21.82 8.61
C GLN A 222 2.56 21.25 7.62
N GLY A 223 2.65 19.93 7.52
CA GLY A 223 3.62 19.29 6.63
C GLY A 223 3.33 19.51 5.16
N LYS A 224 2.05 19.63 4.75
CA LYS A 224 1.69 19.97 3.36
C LYS A 224 2.26 21.31 2.92
N ALA A 225 2.41 22.27 3.85
CA ALA A 225 2.97 23.60 3.58
C ALA A 225 4.51 23.62 3.53
N MET A 226 5.20 22.56 3.98
CA MET A 226 6.67 22.47 4.04
C MET A 226 7.25 22.07 2.68
N SER A 227 8.47 22.58 2.40
CA SER A 227 9.31 22.05 1.32
C SER A 227 9.77 20.62 1.61
N GLU A 228 10.21 19.91 0.58
CA GLU A 228 10.75 18.55 0.73
C GLU A 228 11.96 18.49 1.68
N ALA A 229 12.84 19.49 1.60
CA ALA A 229 14.00 19.60 2.49
C ALA A 229 13.61 19.77 3.96
N GLU A 230 12.61 20.62 4.25
CA GLU A 230 12.08 20.82 5.60
C GLU A 230 11.43 19.55 6.15
N ARG A 231 10.63 18.86 5.33
CA ARG A 231 10.04 17.56 5.69
C ARG A 231 11.13 16.54 6.02
N GLY A 232 12.17 16.46 5.20
CA GLY A 232 13.31 15.55 5.42
C GLY A 232 14.07 15.81 6.71
N GLN A 233 14.32 17.09 7.04
CA GLN A 233 14.96 17.50 8.29
C GLN A 233 14.07 17.19 9.51
N LEU A 234 12.78 17.51 9.41
CA LEU A 234 11.82 17.23 10.48
C LEU A 234 11.67 15.72 10.71
N ALA A 235 11.58 14.92 9.66
CA ALA A 235 11.52 13.47 9.75
C ALA A 235 12.76 12.88 10.43
N GLY A 236 13.95 13.41 10.16
CA GLY A 236 15.18 13.02 10.87
C GLY A 236 15.14 13.30 12.36
N ARG A 237 14.61 14.46 12.77
CA ARG A 237 14.43 14.79 14.21
C ARG A 237 13.42 13.87 14.89
N ILE A 238 12.28 13.62 14.26
CA ILE A 238 11.24 12.71 14.78
C ILE A 238 11.82 11.30 14.92
N ALA A 239 12.57 10.81 13.93
CA ALA A 239 13.19 9.48 13.98
C ALA A 239 14.19 9.37 15.14
N ALA A 240 15.03 10.37 15.36
CA ALA A 240 15.97 10.39 16.48
C ALA A 240 15.26 10.37 17.84
N GLU A 241 14.14 11.10 18.00
CA GLU A 241 13.33 11.05 19.22
C GLU A 241 12.55 9.74 19.39
N SER A 242 12.40 8.96 18.34
CA SER A 242 11.74 7.64 18.36
C SER A 242 12.64 6.51 18.86
N ALA A 243 13.89 6.79 19.22
CA ALA A 243 14.88 5.76 19.59
C ALA A 243 14.39 4.84 20.73
N GLU A 244 13.73 5.38 21.75
CA GLU A 244 13.19 4.58 22.86
C GLU A 244 12.03 3.68 22.41
N ALA A 245 11.10 4.20 21.59
CA ALA A 245 9.99 3.45 21.03
C ALA A 245 10.49 2.30 20.13
N ILE A 246 11.52 2.59 19.31
CA ILE A 246 12.18 1.59 18.47
C ILE A 246 12.85 0.51 19.34
N ALA A 247 13.58 0.90 20.38
CA ALA A 247 14.26 -0.05 21.27
C ALA A 247 13.27 -1.01 21.97
N LYS A 248 12.10 -0.52 22.41
CA LYS A 248 11.03 -1.33 23.01
C LYS A 248 10.48 -2.39 22.05
N ALA A 249 10.38 -2.08 20.77
CA ALA A 249 9.88 -2.98 19.74
C ALA A 249 10.98 -3.79 19.03
N THR A 250 12.25 -3.62 19.43
CA THR A 250 13.39 -4.35 18.85
C THR A 250 13.52 -5.71 19.51
N ARG A 251 13.53 -6.79 18.70
CA ARG A 251 13.72 -8.18 19.11
C ARG A 251 14.79 -8.81 18.24
N ASN A 252 15.79 -9.44 18.85
CA ASN A 252 16.92 -10.08 18.15
C ASN A 252 17.62 -9.16 17.13
N GLY A 253 17.75 -7.86 17.47
CA GLY A 253 18.39 -6.87 16.61
C GLY A 253 17.52 -6.35 15.45
N MET A 254 16.27 -6.80 15.35
CA MET A 254 15.31 -6.34 14.35
C MET A 254 14.20 -5.52 15.02
N PHE A 255 13.84 -4.40 14.42
CA PHE A 255 12.61 -3.67 14.77
C PHE A 255 11.41 -4.43 14.22
N VAL A 256 10.46 -4.79 15.08
CA VAL A 256 9.33 -5.68 14.74
C VAL A 256 8.00 -4.94 14.89
N LEU A 257 7.17 -5.00 13.86
CA LEU A 257 5.79 -4.48 13.86
C LEU A 257 4.82 -5.62 13.58
N PRO A 258 3.93 -5.96 14.53
CA PRO A 258 2.90 -6.98 14.33
C PRO A 258 1.71 -6.38 13.55
N LEU A 259 1.86 -6.27 12.23
CA LEU A 259 0.84 -5.68 11.39
C LEU A 259 -0.27 -6.67 11.01
N THR A 260 -1.50 -6.17 10.95
CA THR A 260 -2.66 -6.91 10.47
C THR A 260 -3.28 -6.21 9.27
N THR A 261 -3.64 -6.97 8.25
CA THR A 261 -4.41 -6.51 7.10
C THR A 261 -5.74 -7.24 7.00
N ASN A 262 -6.81 -6.52 6.68
CA ASN A 262 -8.08 -7.10 6.27
C ASN A 262 -7.99 -7.44 4.79
N ILE A 263 -8.19 -8.69 4.42
CA ILE A 263 -8.23 -9.15 3.02
C ILE A 263 -9.65 -9.55 2.67
N ALA A 264 -10.25 -8.81 1.75
CA ALA A 264 -11.57 -9.08 1.20
C ALA A 264 -11.45 -9.76 -0.16
N ILE A 265 -12.14 -10.87 -0.34
CA ILE A 265 -12.29 -11.57 -1.62
C ILE A 265 -13.76 -11.55 -1.99
N ALA A 266 -14.06 -11.27 -3.27
CA ALA A 266 -15.41 -11.25 -3.79
C ALA A 266 -15.45 -11.62 -5.28
N ALA A 267 -16.66 -11.76 -5.82
CA ALA A 267 -16.92 -11.98 -7.25
C ALA A 267 -17.98 -11.00 -7.78
N VAL A 268 -18.03 -10.81 -9.11
CA VAL A 268 -19.09 -10.05 -9.81
C VAL A 268 -20.22 -10.95 -10.28
#